data_104352836e7042ead97696fc78010ee7
#
_entry.id   104352836e7042ead97696fc78010ee7
#
_cell.length_a   1.000
_cell.length_b   1.000
_cell.length_c   1.000
_cell.angle_alpha   90.00
_cell.angle_beta   90.00
_cell.angle_gamma   90.00
#
_symmetry.space_group_name_H-M   'P 1'
#
loop_
_entity.id
_entity.type
_entity.pdbx_description
1 polymer ?
#
loop_
_entity_poly.entity_id
_entity_poly.type
_entity_poly.pdbx_seq_one_letter_code
_entity_poly.pdbx_strand_id
1 'polypeptide(L)'
;MKKSFMCSLCHNGILGGGLYLDERSVTYKTQKLTVDERYRNLVLPLRQITAVDWKWILFPVATFYMKSGEKYTFIIFNKARFCKCYQEYVAE
;
A
#
# COMPACT_ATOMS: atom_id res chain seq x y z
N MET A 1 -0.89 -16.66 0.44
CA MET A 1 -1.85 -16.41 -0.65
C MET A 1 -1.98 -14.91 -0.90
N LYS A 2 -1.95 -14.51 -2.15
CA LYS A 2 -1.99 -13.11 -2.56
C LYS A 2 -3.41 -12.56 -2.51
N LYS A 3 -3.58 -11.42 -1.84
CA LYS A 3 -4.86 -10.71 -1.77
C LYS A 3 -4.75 -9.41 -2.55
N SER A 4 -5.77 -9.07 -3.31
CA SER A 4 -5.77 -7.85 -4.10
C SER A 4 -6.79 -6.83 -3.61
N PHE A 5 -6.43 -5.55 -3.74
CA PHE A 5 -7.25 -4.43 -3.29
C PHE A 5 -7.20 -3.32 -4.34
N MET A 6 -8.29 -2.60 -4.49
CA MET A 6 -8.26 -1.37 -5.29
C MET A 6 -7.68 -0.27 -4.42
N CYS A 7 -6.74 0.49 -4.98
CA CYS A 7 -6.12 1.58 -4.25
C CYS A 7 -5.66 2.69 -5.18
N SER A 8 -5.24 3.80 -4.59
CA SER A 8 -4.62 4.89 -5.31
C SER A 8 -3.39 5.34 -4.55
N LEU A 9 -2.28 5.51 -5.26
CA LEU A 9 -1.06 6.05 -4.68
C LEU A 9 -1.14 7.57 -4.63
N CYS A 10 -0.88 8.16 -3.47
CA CYS A 10 -0.84 9.61 -3.29
C CYS A 10 0.62 10.09 -3.43
N HIS A 11 1.01 10.47 -4.64
CA HIS A 11 2.33 10.99 -4.93
C HIS A 11 2.21 11.98 -6.09
N ASN A 12 2.35 13.27 -5.80
CA ASN A 12 2.16 14.35 -6.78
C ASN A 12 0.81 14.21 -7.49
N GLY A 13 -0.22 13.82 -6.73
CA GLY A 13 -1.55 13.57 -7.26
C GLY A 13 -2.04 12.19 -6.84
N ILE A 14 -3.16 11.78 -7.40
CA ILE A 14 -3.79 10.49 -7.08
C ILE A 14 -3.64 9.58 -8.29
N LEU A 15 -2.94 8.46 -8.09
CA LEU A 15 -2.65 7.50 -9.15
C LEU A 15 -3.33 6.17 -8.86
N GLY A 16 -4.41 5.88 -9.59
CA GLY A 16 -5.15 4.64 -9.41
C GLY A 16 -4.34 3.41 -9.81
N GLY A 17 -4.55 2.31 -9.10
CA GLY A 17 -3.86 1.06 -9.38
C GLY A 17 -4.36 -0.07 -8.50
N GLY A 18 -3.59 -1.14 -8.43
CA GLY A 18 -3.87 -2.29 -7.60
C GLY A 18 -2.86 -2.45 -6.49
N LEU A 19 -3.34 -2.86 -5.32
CA LEU A 19 -2.48 -3.17 -4.19
C LEU A 19 -2.58 -4.67 -3.93
N TYR A 20 -1.45 -5.33 -3.83
CA TYR A 20 -1.38 -6.78 -3.63
C TYR A 20 -0.67 -7.07 -2.31
N LEU A 21 -1.32 -7.86 -1.47
CA LEU A 21 -0.80 -8.22 -0.16
C LEU A 21 -0.58 -9.73 -0.09
N ASP A 22 0.62 -10.14 0.26
CA ASP A 22 0.91 -11.54 0.54
C ASP A 22 1.73 -11.63 1.83
N GLU A 23 2.21 -12.82 2.17
CA GLU A 23 2.94 -13.06 3.41
C GLU A 23 4.32 -12.40 3.46
N ARG A 24 4.77 -11.81 2.36
CA ARG A 24 6.10 -11.19 2.27
C ARG A 24 6.07 -9.69 2.08
N SER A 25 5.07 -9.18 1.36
CA SER A 25 5.12 -7.78 0.93
C SER A 25 3.76 -7.20 0.60
N VAL A 26 3.73 -5.87 0.59
CA VAL A 26 2.66 -5.08 0.01
C VAL A 26 3.20 -4.53 -1.29
N THR A 27 2.53 -4.80 -2.41
CA THR A 27 2.99 -4.38 -3.73
C THR A 27 1.93 -3.52 -4.41
N TYR A 28 2.33 -2.32 -4.84
CA TYR A 28 1.47 -1.44 -5.63
C TYR A 28 1.87 -1.54 -7.09
N LYS A 29 0.88 -1.71 -7.97
CA LYS A 29 1.10 -1.75 -9.42
C LYS A 29 0.12 -0.84 -10.13
N THR A 30 0.61 -0.11 -11.13
CA THR A 30 -0.21 0.71 -12.00
C THR A 30 0.29 0.56 -13.44
N GLN A 31 -0.63 0.68 -14.40
CA GLN A 31 -0.29 0.64 -15.82
C GLN A 31 -0.14 2.02 -16.43
N LYS A 32 -0.24 3.08 -15.62
CA LYS A 32 -0.12 4.45 -16.10
C LYS A 32 1.32 4.77 -16.49
N LEU A 33 1.55 5.03 -17.78
CA LEU A 33 2.89 5.28 -18.31
C LEU A 33 3.44 6.66 -17.91
N THR A 34 2.58 7.57 -17.48
CA THR A 34 3.00 8.90 -17.02
C THR A 34 3.61 8.87 -15.63
N VAL A 35 3.53 7.74 -14.93
CA VAL A 35 4.09 7.58 -13.60
C VAL A 35 5.55 7.16 -13.71
N ASP A 36 6.40 7.71 -12.83
CA ASP A 36 7.80 7.30 -12.72
C ASP A 36 7.86 5.79 -12.56
N GLU A 37 8.79 5.15 -13.27
CA GLU A 37 8.93 3.69 -13.31
C GLU A 37 9.00 3.07 -11.92
N ARG A 38 9.68 3.72 -10.97
CA ARG A 38 9.79 3.21 -9.60
C ARG A 38 8.45 3.08 -8.89
N TYR A 39 7.42 3.85 -9.31
CA TYR A 39 6.09 3.80 -8.72
C TYR A 39 5.11 2.94 -9.50
N ARG A 40 5.50 2.43 -10.68
CA ARG A 40 4.64 1.53 -11.45
C ARG A 40 4.60 0.12 -10.86
N ASN A 41 5.65 -0.24 -10.13
CA ASN A 41 5.75 -1.53 -9.46
C ASN A 41 6.52 -1.34 -8.15
N LEU A 42 5.82 -0.89 -7.11
CA LEU A 42 6.41 -0.55 -5.84
C LEU A 42 6.20 -1.68 -4.84
N VAL A 43 7.30 -2.30 -4.40
CA VAL A 43 7.25 -3.42 -3.46
C VAL A 43 7.70 -2.94 -2.08
N LEU A 44 6.82 -3.15 -1.08
CA LEU A 44 7.11 -2.81 0.32
C LEU A 44 7.20 -4.11 1.11
N PRO A 45 8.42 -4.61 1.38
CA PRO A 45 8.57 -5.82 2.18
C PRO A 45 7.99 -5.63 3.59
N LEU A 46 7.22 -6.58 4.08
CA LEU A 46 6.58 -6.47 5.40
C LEU A 46 7.61 -6.24 6.50
N ARG A 47 8.79 -6.85 6.38
CA ARG A 47 9.86 -6.70 7.37
C ARG A 47 10.43 -5.29 7.44
N GLN A 48 10.25 -4.50 6.40
CA GLN A 48 10.75 -3.14 6.31
C GLN A 48 9.72 -2.10 6.72
N ILE A 49 8.48 -2.52 6.93
CA ILE A 49 7.41 -1.61 7.35
C ILE A 49 7.42 -1.51 8.87
N THR A 50 7.68 -0.30 9.39
CA THR A 50 7.74 -0.08 10.84
C THR A 50 6.39 0.30 11.43
N ALA A 51 5.54 0.94 10.64
CA ALA A 51 4.23 1.37 11.11
C ALA A 51 3.32 1.68 9.93
N VAL A 52 2.01 1.59 10.15
CA VAL A 52 0.99 2.01 9.20
C VAL A 52 0.06 2.96 9.93
N ASP A 53 -0.04 4.19 9.44
CA ASP A 53 -0.92 5.20 10.03
C ASP A 53 -2.15 5.36 9.14
N TRP A 54 -3.34 5.33 9.75
CA TRP A 54 -4.60 5.47 9.04
C TRP A 54 -5.24 6.80 9.33
N LYS A 55 -5.71 7.47 8.26
CA LYS A 55 -6.49 8.69 8.37
C LYS A 55 -7.74 8.56 7.53
N TRP A 56 -8.81 9.17 7.96
CA TRP A 56 -10.06 9.19 7.22
C TRP A 56 -10.28 10.60 6.67
N ILE A 57 -10.09 10.74 5.34
CA ILE A 57 -10.30 12.01 4.63
C ILE A 57 -11.15 11.67 3.43
N LEU A 58 -12.45 11.66 3.51
CA LEU A 58 -13.39 11.16 2.50
C LEU A 58 -13.22 9.66 2.25
N PHE A 59 -11.99 9.16 2.24
CA PHE A 59 -11.64 7.75 2.03
C PHE A 59 -10.60 7.32 3.05
N PRO A 60 -10.46 6.02 3.32
CA PRO A 60 -9.39 5.52 4.20
C PRO A 60 -8.03 5.74 3.54
N VAL A 61 -7.15 6.45 4.23
CA VAL A 61 -5.80 6.76 3.74
C VAL A 61 -4.78 6.10 4.66
N ALA A 62 -3.93 5.25 4.11
CA ALA A 62 -2.88 4.56 4.86
C ALA A 62 -1.51 5.10 4.49
N THR A 63 -0.68 5.40 5.49
CA THR A 63 0.71 5.78 5.27
C THR A 63 1.60 4.69 5.85
N PHE A 64 2.43 4.10 4.99
CA PHE A 64 3.36 3.05 5.36
C PHE A 64 4.72 3.67 5.62
N TYR A 65 5.23 3.52 6.85
CA TYR A 65 6.54 4.03 7.24
C TYR A 65 7.56 2.90 7.17
N MET A 66 8.64 3.13 6.42
CA MET A 66 9.67 2.14 6.19
C MET A 66 10.87 2.35 7.11
N LYS A 67 11.64 1.28 7.37
CA LYS A 67 12.87 1.37 8.17
C LYS A 67 13.89 2.34 7.59
N SER A 68 13.88 2.54 6.28
CA SER A 68 14.77 3.47 5.59
C SER A 68 14.45 4.94 5.86
N GLY A 69 13.30 5.22 6.49
CA GLY A 69 12.80 6.57 6.68
C GLY A 69 11.86 7.03 5.59
N GLU A 70 11.71 6.26 4.53
CA GLU A 70 10.76 6.56 3.46
C GLU A 70 9.33 6.29 3.92
N LYS A 71 8.39 6.99 3.32
CA LYS A 71 6.97 6.76 3.59
C LYS A 71 6.19 6.76 2.29
N TYR A 72 5.13 5.95 2.23
CA TYR A 72 4.27 5.83 1.07
C TYR A 72 2.83 5.91 1.50
N THR A 73 2.03 6.75 0.83
CA THR A 73 0.65 6.99 1.19
C THR A 73 -0.28 6.47 0.11
N PHE A 74 -1.26 5.67 0.51
CA PHE A 74 -2.24 5.08 -0.40
C PHE A 74 -3.66 5.32 0.11
N ILE A 75 -4.60 5.49 -0.82
CA ILE A 75 -6.02 5.40 -0.51
C ILE A 75 -6.38 3.93 -0.75
N ILE A 76 -6.83 3.23 0.30
CA ILE A 76 -7.21 1.82 0.20
C ILE A 76 -8.72 1.72 0.45
N PHE A 77 -9.47 1.38 -0.60
CA PHE A 77 -10.93 1.49 -0.57
C PHE A 77 -11.60 0.47 0.35
N ASN A 78 -10.96 -0.66 0.64
CA ASN A 78 -11.51 -1.65 1.56
C ASN A 78 -10.61 -1.81 2.79
N LYS A 79 -10.63 -0.80 3.65
CA LYS A 79 -9.78 -0.74 4.85
C LYS A 79 -9.98 -1.94 5.77
N ALA A 80 -11.23 -2.31 6.05
CA ALA A 80 -11.51 -3.38 7.00
C ALA A 80 -10.91 -4.71 6.55
N ARG A 81 -11.10 -5.04 5.27
CA ARG A 81 -10.55 -6.27 4.70
C ARG A 81 -9.02 -6.21 4.66
N PHE A 82 -8.47 -5.06 4.29
CA PHE A 82 -7.01 -4.89 4.24
C PHE A 82 -6.39 -5.05 5.62
N CYS A 83 -6.93 -4.39 6.64
CA CYS A 83 -6.41 -4.47 8.00
C CYS A 83 -6.45 -5.91 8.52
N LYS A 84 -7.53 -6.62 8.26
CA LYS A 84 -7.65 -8.01 8.67
C LYS A 84 -6.56 -8.88 8.04
N CYS A 85 -6.39 -8.78 6.73
CA CYS A 85 -5.38 -9.56 6.00
C CYS A 85 -3.97 -9.17 6.41
N TYR A 86 -3.71 -7.88 6.58
CA TYR A 86 -2.41 -7.37 6.97
C TYR A 86 -1.99 -7.90 8.34
N GLN A 87 -2.91 -7.87 9.31
CA GLN A 87 -2.63 -8.38 10.65
C GLN A 87 -2.34 -9.87 10.64
N GLU A 88 -3.05 -10.64 9.82
CA GLU A 88 -2.81 -12.08 9.70
C GLU A 88 -1.39 -12.37 9.22
N TYR A 89 -0.91 -11.63 8.21
CA TYR A 89 0.42 -11.86 7.66
C TYR A 89 1.54 -11.33 8.57
N VAL A 90 1.32 -10.21 9.23
CA VAL A 90 2.31 -9.62 10.13
C VAL A 90 2.46 -10.45 11.40
N ALA A 91 1.39 -11.11 11.85
CA ALA A 91 1.41 -11.94 13.06
C ALA A 91 2.16 -13.25 12.88
N GLU A 92 2.44 -13.65 11.67
CA GLU A 92 3.15 -14.91 11.39
C GLU A 92 4.67 -14.83 11.64
#